data_b70777ee9c8687ace9bd59738c9c974d
#
_entry.id   b70777ee9c8687ace9bd59738c9c974d
#
_cell.length_a   1.000
_cell.length_b   1.000
_cell.length_c   1.000
_cell.angle_alpha   90.00
_cell.angle_beta   90.00
_cell.angle_gamma   90.00
#
_symmetry.space_group_name_H-M   'P 1'
#
loop_
_entity.id
_entity.type
_entity.pdbx_description
1 polymer ?
#
loop_
_entity_poly.entity_id
_entity_poly.type
_entity_poly.pdbx_seq_one_letter_code
_entity_poly.pdbx_strand_id
1 'polypeptide(L)'
;PLDRVILPADGVYVVDVEHDGKMYRGMASVGKNVTFEGDELRFEANIFEFSQDIYGDTIRIFWLDKIRDMVKFDNVDELVKQLQADEEIARYWIPENDNH
;
A
#
# COMPACT_ATOMS: atom_id res chain seq x y z
N PRO A 1 -11.13 -4.16 -16.66
CA PRO A 1 -10.97 -2.74 -17.02
C PRO A 1 -10.72 -1.88 -15.80
N LEU A 2 -9.97 -0.81 -16.04
CA LEU A 2 -9.55 0.08 -14.95
C LEU A 2 -10.72 0.81 -14.28
N ASP A 3 -11.82 0.96 -14.98
CA ASP A 3 -13.00 1.63 -14.43
C ASP A 3 -13.69 0.82 -13.34
N ARG A 4 -13.27 -0.43 -13.16
CA ARG A 4 -13.80 -1.28 -12.09
C ARG A 4 -12.90 -1.38 -10.87
N VAL A 5 -11.75 -0.72 -10.91
CA VAL A 5 -10.84 -0.71 -9.77
C VAL A 5 -11.37 0.28 -8.74
N ILE A 6 -11.58 -0.20 -7.53
CA ILE A 6 -12.02 0.64 -6.41
C ILE A 6 -10.86 0.80 -5.47
N LEU A 7 -10.40 2.04 -5.30
CA LEU A 7 -9.30 2.37 -4.41
C LEU A 7 -9.82 3.16 -3.22
N PRO A 8 -9.20 2.99 -2.04
CA PRO A 8 -9.55 3.81 -0.89
C PRO A 8 -9.09 5.25 -1.06
N ALA A 9 -9.41 6.09 -0.11
CA ALA A 9 -8.96 7.47 -0.09
C ALA A 9 -7.44 7.55 -0.05
N ASP A 10 -6.89 8.70 -0.39
CA ASP A 10 -5.44 8.90 -0.38
C ASP A 10 -4.85 8.55 0.99
N GLY A 11 -3.71 7.90 0.98
CA GLY A 11 -3.05 7.52 2.21
C GLY A 11 -2.13 6.32 2.04
N VAL A 12 -1.56 5.88 3.15
CA VAL A 12 -0.72 4.69 3.21
C VAL A 12 -1.46 3.64 4.04
N TYR A 13 -1.49 2.42 3.55
CA TYR A 13 -2.33 1.36 4.09
C TYR A 13 -1.57 0.09 4.36
N VAL A 14 -2.02 -0.64 5.38
CA VAL A 14 -1.65 -2.04 5.58
C VAL A 14 -2.49 -2.87 4.62
N VAL A 15 -1.86 -3.79 3.91
CA VAL A 15 -2.59 -4.65 2.98
C VAL A 15 -2.12 -6.11 3.12
N ASP A 16 -3.01 -7.02 2.74
CA ASP A 16 -2.63 -8.38 2.41
C ASP A 16 -2.74 -8.54 0.91
N VAL A 17 -1.82 -9.28 0.32
CA VAL A 17 -1.78 -9.52 -1.11
C VAL A 17 -1.81 -11.02 -1.33
N GLU A 18 -2.76 -11.49 -2.14
CA GLU A 18 -2.84 -12.89 -2.53
C GLU A 18 -2.21 -13.04 -3.91
N HIS A 19 -1.25 -13.93 -4.01
CA HIS A 19 -0.61 -14.29 -5.27
C HIS A 19 -0.41 -15.79 -5.30
N ASP A 20 -0.92 -16.44 -6.35
CA ASP A 20 -0.76 -17.87 -6.58
C ASP A 20 -1.18 -18.70 -5.35
N GLY A 21 -2.28 -18.31 -4.72
CA GLY A 21 -2.84 -19.04 -3.59
C GLY A 21 -2.16 -18.75 -2.26
N LYS A 22 -1.18 -17.88 -2.22
CA LYS A 22 -0.45 -17.52 -0.99
C LYS A 22 -0.72 -16.10 -0.60
N MET A 23 -0.74 -15.85 0.70
CA MET A 23 -0.97 -14.52 1.25
C MET A 23 0.35 -13.90 1.73
N TYR A 24 0.52 -12.63 1.41
CA TYR A 24 1.70 -11.87 1.81
C TYR A 24 1.24 -10.57 2.44
N ARG A 25 1.96 -10.11 3.44
CA ARG A 25 1.70 -8.81 4.03
C ARG A 25 2.44 -7.74 3.22
N GLY A 26 1.85 -6.56 3.13
CA GLY A 26 2.49 -5.45 2.47
C GLY A 26 1.98 -4.12 2.95
N MET A 27 2.47 -3.06 2.33
CA MET A 27 1.91 -1.73 2.51
C MET A 27 1.72 -1.12 1.13
N ALA A 28 0.71 -0.26 1.02
CA ALA A 28 0.38 0.36 -0.26
C ALA A 28 0.09 1.83 -0.05
N SER A 29 0.44 2.64 -1.04
CA SER A 29 0.11 4.05 -1.02
C SER A 29 -0.81 4.39 -2.20
N VAL A 30 -1.77 5.26 -1.92
CA VAL A 30 -2.73 5.77 -2.91
C VAL A 30 -2.65 7.28 -2.86
N GLY A 31 -2.48 7.90 -4.01
CA GLY A 31 -2.43 9.35 -4.05
C GLY A 31 -2.79 9.89 -5.42
N LYS A 32 -3.19 11.15 -5.46
CA LYS A 32 -3.46 11.86 -6.69
C LYS A 32 -2.39 12.92 -6.91
N ASN A 33 -1.90 12.99 -8.14
CA ASN A 33 -1.06 14.09 -8.58
C ASN A 33 -1.85 14.94 -9.55
N VAL A 34 -1.84 16.24 -9.36
CA VAL A 34 -2.46 17.18 -10.28
C VAL A 34 -1.44 17.54 -11.35
N THR A 35 -1.81 17.37 -12.62
CA THR A 35 -0.94 17.68 -13.75
C THR A 35 -1.65 18.64 -14.69
N PHE A 36 -0.94 19.10 -15.72
CA PHE A 36 -1.57 19.95 -16.75
C PHE A 36 -2.70 19.26 -17.49
N GLU A 37 -2.66 17.93 -17.52
CA GLU A 37 -3.67 17.14 -18.23
C GLU A 37 -4.80 16.69 -17.34
N GLY A 38 -4.76 17.02 -16.05
CA GLY A 38 -5.74 16.64 -15.07
C GLY A 38 -5.15 15.89 -13.91
N ASP A 39 -5.97 15.16 -13.18
CA ASP A 39 -5.52 14.38 -12.03
C ASP A 39 -4.95 13.05 -12.49
N GLU A 40 -3.83 12.67 -11.90
CA GLU A 40 -3.23 11.36 -12.13
C GLU A 40 -3.27 10.58 -10.83
N LEU A 41 -3.91 9.42 -10.86
CA LEU A 41 -3.97 8.54 -9.68
C LEU A 41 -2.74 7.65 -9.65
N ARG A 42 -2.04 7.66 -8.53
CA ARG A 42 -0.89 6.80 -8.31
C ARG A 42 -1.18 5.76 -7.25
N PHE A 43 -0.79 4.54 -7.54
CA PHE A 43 -0.91 3.43 -6.62
C PHE A 43 0.41 2.67 -6.62
N GLU A 44 0.98 2.48 -5.44
CA GLU A 44 2.21 1.73 -5.28
C GLU A 44 2.05 0.75 -4.12
N ALA A 45 2.53 -0.46 -4.32
CA ALA A 45 2.46 -1.48 -3.27
C ALA A 45 3.84 -2.10 -3.07
N ASN A 46 4.18 -2.32 -1.82
CA ASN A 46 5.40 -3.01 -1.43
C ASN A 46 4.99 -4.28 -0.69
N ILE A 47 5.28 -5.43 -1.28
CA ILE A 47 4.92 -6.74 -0.72
C ILE A 47 6.14 -7.28 0.02
N PHE A 48 5.99 -7.53 1.32
CA PHE A 48 7.11 -7.94 2.15
C PHE A 48 7.51 -9.39 1.87
N GLU A 49 8.82 -9.63 1.88
CA GLU A 49 9.38 -10.97 1.75
C GLU A 49 8.91 -11.68 0.47
N PHE A 50 8.72 -10.90 -0.57
CA PHE A 50 8.25 -11.38 -1.85
C PHE A 50 9.26 -10.96 -2.91
N SER A 51 9.84 -11.93 -3.60
CA SER A 51 10.87 -11.66 -4.60
C SER A 51 10.55 -12.23 -5.97
N GLN A 52 9.34 -12.73 -6.15
CA GLN A 52 8.94 -13.29 -7.42
C GLN A 52 8.54 -12.22 -8.41
N ASP A 53 8.70 -12.53 -9.69
CA ASP A 53 8.21 -11.67 -10.75
C ASP A 53 6.71 -11.95 -10.94
N ILE A 54 5.90 -10.92 -10.75
CA ILE A 54 4.45 -11.02 -10.88
C ILE A 54 3.92 -10.36 -12.15
N TYR A 55 4.82 -9.99 -13.06
CA TYR A 55 4.41 -9.32 -14.28
C TYR A 55 3.46 -10.22 -15.08
N GLY A 56 2.27 -9.69 -15.36
CA GLY A 56 1.24 -10.46 -16.06
C GLY A 56 0.40 -11.37 -15.19
N ASP A 57 0.77 -11.52 -13.92
CA ASP A 57 -0.02 -12.34 -13.00
C ASP A 57 -1.16 -11.54 -12.38
N THR A 58 -2.18 -12.27 -11.91
CA THR A 58 -3.29 -11.67 -11.18
C THR A 58 -2.98 -11.70 -9.69
N ILE A 59 -3.15 -10.57 -9.03
CA ILE A 59 -3.05 -10.50 -7.58
C ILE A 59 -4.33 -9.92 -7.02
N ARG A 60 -4.61 -10.23 -5.75
CA ARG A 60 -5.72 -9.62 -5.02
C ARG A 60 -5.16 -8.83 -3.85
N ILE A 61 -5.68 -7.63 -3.67
CA ILE A 61 -5.26 -6.76 -2.58
C ILE A 61 -6.40 -6.60 -1.62
N PHE A 62 -6.13 -6.90 -0.35
CA PHE A 62 -7.08 -6.73 0.74
C PHE A 62 -6.63 -5.56 1.58
N TRP A 63 -7.42 -4.50 1.62
CA TRP A 63 -7.12 -3.29 2.38
C TRP A 63 -7.50 -3.53 3.84
N LEU A 64 -6.51 -3.51 4.71
CA LEU A 64 -6.74 -3.87 6.11
C LEU A 64 -6.95 -2.66 7.00
N ASP A 65 -6.07 -1.67 6.90
CA ASP A 65 -6.15 -0.51 7.77
C ASP A 65 -5.35 0.63 7.17
N LYS A 66 -5.72 1.85 7.51
CA LYS A 66 -4.99 3.03 7.07
C LYS A 66 -3.93 3.35 8.11
N ILE A 67 -2.68 3.50 7.65
CA ILE A 67 -1.57 3.85 8.53
C ILE A 67 -1.52 5.35 8.73
N ARG A 68 -1.61 6.12 7.65
CA ARG A 68 -1.49 7.57 7.72
C ARG A 68 -1.94 8.23 6.41
N ASP A 69 -2.16 9.53 6.48
CA ASP A 69 -2.39 10.33 5.29
C ASP A 69 -1.08 10.54 4.52
N MET A 70 -1.20 10.96 3.27
CA MET A 70 -0.04 11.32 2.48
C MET A 70 0.56 12.61 3.01
N VAL A 71 1.89 12.66 3.08
CA VAL A 71 2.64 13.78 3.62
C VAL A 71 3.79 14.10 2.66
N LYS A 72 4.11 15.37 2.52
CA LYS A 72 5.31 15.79 1.80
C LYS A 72 6.49 15.82 2.76
N PHE A 73 7.65 15.43 2.27
CA PHE A 73 8.87 15.42 3.07
C PHE A 73 9.86 16.42 2.50
N ASP A 74 10.57 17.10 3.39
CA ASP A 74 11.55 18.11 2.99
C ASP A 74 12.84 17.52 2.46
N ASN A 75 13.12 16.27 2.83
CA ASN A 75 14.34 15.61 2.39
C ASN A 75 14.15 14.09 2.40
N VAL A 76 15.11 13.40 1.78
CA VAL A 76 15.06 11.97 1.63
C VAL A 76 15.17 11.24 2.97
N ASP A 77 15.95 11.78 3.90
CA ASP A 77 16.14 11.13 5.20
C ASP A 77 14.83 11.04 5.97
N GLU A 78 14.03 12.08 5.94
CA GLU A 78 12.73 12.08 6.59
C GLU A 78 11.76 11.09 5.92
N LEU A 79 11.79 11.03 4.59
CA LEU A 79 10.99 10.07 3.85
C LEU A 79 11.36 8.64 4.23
N VAL A 80 12.65 8.32 4.27
CA VAL A 80 13.11 6.97 4.61
C VAL A 80 12.69 6.59 6.02
N LYS A 81 12.84 7.49 6.98
CA LYS A 81 12.43 7.24 8.36
C LYS A 81 10.95 6.94 8.46
N GLN A 82 10.14 7.70 7.73
CA GLN A 82 8.69 7.48 7.75
C GLN A 82 8.33 6.15 7.10
N LEU A 83 8.97 5.81 5.99
CA LEU A 83 8.69 4.53 5.33
C LEU A 83 9.10 3.35 6.21
N GLN A 84 10.18 3.46 6.96
CA GLN A 84 10.58 2.42 7.89
C GLN A 84 9.56 2.26 9.01
N ALA A 85 9.04 3.36 9.53
CA ALA A 85 7.99 3.30 10.55
C ALA A 85 6.71 2.69 10.00
N ASP A 86 6.33 3.05 8.78
CA ASP A 86 5.14 2.50 8.13
C ASP A 86 5.29 0.99 7.94
N GLU A 87 6.46 0.56 7.49
CA GLU A 87 6.71 -0.86 7.27
C GLU A 87 6.59 -1.65 8.56
N GLU A 88 7.11 -1.11 9.65
CA GLU A 88 7.02 -1.77 10.96
C GLU A 88 5.57 -1.91 11.39
N ILE A 89 4.77 -0.86 11.22
CA ILE A 89 3.34 -0.92 11.53
C ILE A 89 2.67 -2.00 10.70
N ALA A 90 2.94 -2.02 9.40
CA ALA A 90 2.30 -2.98 8.51
C ALA A 90 2.70 -4.42 8.81
N ARG A 91 4.00 -4.65 9.11
CA ARG A 91 4.48 -6.00 9.38
C ARG A 91 3.84 -6.63 10.60
N TYR A 92 3.58 -5.84 11.63
CA TYR A 92 3.09 -6.36 12.91
C TYR A 92 1.61 -6.07 13.15
N TRP A 93 0.94 -5.56 12.14
CA TRP A 93 -0.48 -5.26 12.27
C TRP A 93 -1.31 -6.55 12.45
N ILE A 94 -2.24 -6.50 13.40
CA ILE A 94 -3.21 -7.59 13.58
C ILE A 94 -4.59 -6.95 13.77
N PRO A 95 -5.66 -7.67 13.37
CA PRO A 95 -7.01 -7.15 13.57
C PRO A 95 -7.34 -7.02 15.05
N GLU A 96 -8.03 -5.94 15.41
CA GLU A 96 -8.43 -5.74 16.81
C GLU A 96 -9.33 -6.84 17.32
N ASN A 97 -10.13 -7.43 16.44
CA ASN A 97 -11.07 -8.47 16.84
C ASN A 97 -10.40 -9.75 17.30
N ASP A 98 -9.12 -9.91 17.05
CA ASP A 98 -8.39 -11.10 17.44
C ASP A 98 -7.94 -11.07 18.89
N ASN A 99 -8.26 -9.99 19.61
CA ASN A 99 -7.84 -9.82 21.00
C ASN A 99 -8.85 -10.37 22.01
N HIS A 100 -9.77 -11.14 21.57
CA HIS A 100 -10.79 -11.72 22.45
C HIS A 100 -10.43 -13.08 22.98
#